data_b41cbc79efeae5e82cf8b2cea4788615
#
_entry.id   b41cbc79efeae5e82cf8b2cea4788615
#
_cell.length_a   1.000
_cell.length_b   1.000
_cell.length_c   1.000
_cell.angle_alpha   90.00
_cell.angle_beta   90.00
_cell.angle_gamma   90.00
#
_symmetry.space_group_name_H-M   'P 1'
#
loop_
_entity.id
_entity.type
_entity.pdbx_description
1 polymer ?
#
loop_
_entity_poly.entity_id
_entity_poly.type
_entity_poly.pdbx_seq_one_letter_code
_entity_poly.pdbx_strand_id
1 'polypeptide(L)'
;MTVRIHTTLPGINQEQFDAMNKLIMAGEPPSGLLFHSSAPIEGGWQVIDFWESRQAYDAAMPVVQKAIESAGVTPQGPPSVEEFAVHEMFRP
;
A
#
# COMPACT_ATOMS: atom_id res chain seq x y z
N MET A 1 15.60 4.15 8.77
CA MET A 1 15.15 2.89 9.42
C MET A 1 14.04 2.27 8.57
N THR A 2 14.21 1.03 8.17
CA THR A 2 13.20 0.30 7.40
C THR A 2 11.95 0.10 8.25
N VAL A 3 10.79 0.36 7.64
CA VAL A 3 9.49 0.18 8.29
C VAL A 3 8.63 -0.77 7.46
N ARG A 4 7.76 -1.51 8.13
CA ARG A 4 6.76 -2.36 7.53
C ARG A 4 5.39 -1.74 7.80
N ILE A 5 4.64 -1.47 6.74
CA ILE A 5 3.32 -0.83 6.83
C ILE A 5 2.26 -1.82 6.37
N HIS A 6 1.30 -2.10 7.24
CA HIS A 6 0.12 -2.91 6.93
C HIS A 6 -1.06 -1.97 6.72
N THR A 7 -1.65 -2.00 5.54
CA THR A 7 -2.83 -1.19 5.23
C THR A 7 -4.01 -2.11 4.93
N THR A 8 -5.08 -1.96 5.67
CA THR A 8 -6.33 -2.69 5.44
C THR A 8 -7.34 -1.77 4.78
N LEU A 9 -7.88 -2.22 3.64
CA LEU A 9 -8.83 -1.45 2.83
C LEU A 9 -10.20 -2.13 2.92
N PRO A 10 -11.11 -1.63 3.79
CA PRO A 10 -12.42 -2.26 3.99
C PRO A 10 -13.25 -2.27 2.70
N GLY A 11 -13.85 -3.41 2.39
CA GLY A 11 -14.77 -3.54 1.27
C GLY A 11 -14.16 -3.51 -0.12
N ILE A 12 -12.84 -3.40 -0.24
CA ILE A 12 -12.16 -3.40 -1.53
C ILE A 12 -12.03 -4.84 -2.03
N ASN A 13 -12.40 -5.08 -3.31
CA ASN A 13 -12.25 -6.36 -3.96
C ASN A 13 -11.04 -6.35 -4.91
N GLN A 14 -10.76 -7.49 -5.53
CA GLN A 14 -9.61 -7.64 -6.43
C GLN A 14 -9.66 -6.67 -7.61
N GLU A 15 -10.81 -6.53 -8.25
CA GLU A 15 -10.97 -5.64 -9.40
C GLU A 15 -10.66 -4.19 -9.05
N GLN A 16 -11.16 -3.74 -7.90
CA GLN A 16 -10.92 -2.39 -7.41
C GLN A 16 -9.45 -2.19 -7.05
N PHE A 17 -8.86 -3.18 -6.37
CA PHE A 17 -7.45 -3.10 -5.99
C PHE A 17 -6.56 -3.07 -7.23
N ASP A 18 -6.81 -3.93 -8.21
CA ASP A 18 -6.01 -3.98 -9.43
C ASP A 18 -6.07 -2.68 -10.22
N ALA A 19 -7.25 -2.04 -10.30
CA ALA A 19 -7.41 -0.76 -10.96
C ALA A 19 -6.58 0.33 -10.28
N MET A 20 -6.61 0.39 -8.97
CA MET A 20 -5.84 1.33 -8.17
C MET A 20 -4.34 1.07 -8.27
N ASN A 21 -3.95 -0.19 -8.10
CA ASN A 21 -2.54 -0.59 -8.10
C ASN A 21 -1.88 -0.36 -9.46
N LYS A 22 -2.60 -0.56 -10.54
CA LYS A 22 -2.11 -0.30 -11.90
C LYS A 22 -1.68 1.16 -12.06
N LEU A 23 -2.44 2.09 -11.49
CA LEU A 23 -2.11 3.52 -11.55
C LEU A 23 -0.92 3.87 -10.66
N ILE A 24 -0.82 3.26 -9.49
CA ILE A 24 0.31 3.49 -8.57
C ILE A 24 1.61 2.99 -9.19
N MET A 25 1.57 1.83 -9.82
CA MET A 25 2.76 1.18 -10.38
C MET A 25 3.03 1.54 -11.84
N ALA A 26 2.23 2.42 -12.44
CA ALA A 26 2.44 2.88 -13.81
C ALA A 26 3.75 3.66 -13.91
N GLY A 27 4.68 3.19 -14.73
CA GLY A 27 6.01 3.77 -14.83
C GLY A 27 6.95 3.22 -13.76
N GLU A 28 7.45 4.07 -12.88
CA GLU A 28 8.38 3.67 -11.83
C GLU A 28 7.66 3.41 -10.50
N PRO A 29 8.07 2.36 -9.76
CA PRO A 29 7.57 2.16 -8.41
C PRO A 29 7.89 3.38 -7.52
N PRO A 30 7.11 3.62 -6.46
CA PRO A 30 7.40 4.71 -5.53
C PRO A 30 8.83 4.63 -4.97
N SER A 31 9.50 5.77 -4.89
CA SER A 31 10.86 5.85 -4.36
C SER A 31 10.88 5.39 -2.90
N GLY A 32 11.84 4.53 -2.57
CA GLY A 32 11.99 4.01 -1.22
C GLY A 32 11.14 2.78 -0.90
N LEU A 33 10.31 2.33 -1.83
CA LEU A 33 9.56 1.08 -1.67
C LEU A 33 10.51 -0.09 -1.90
N LEU A 34 10.68 -0.92 -0.88
CA LEU A 34 11.59 -2.07 -0.93
C LEU A 34 10.88 -3.35 -1.32
N PHE A 35 9.65 -3.52 -0.88
CA PHE A 35 8.86 -4.72 -1.12
C PHE A 35 7.38 -4.36 -1.00
N HIS A 36 6.58 -4.95 -1.89
CA HIS A 36 5.13 -4.72 -1.93
C HIS A 36 4.42 -6.05 -2.07
N SER A 37 3.41 -6.27 -1.25
CA SER A 37 2.56 -7.44 -1.38
C SER A 37 1.13 -7.08 -1.01
N SER A 38 0.18 -7.83 -1.56
CA SER A 38 -1.22 -7.64 -1.21
C SER A 38 -1.97 -8.95 -1.31
N ALA A 39 -3.08 -9.04 -0.59
CA ALA A 39 -3.93 -10.22 -0.59
C ALA A 39 -5.35 -9.88 -0.16
N PRO A 40 -6.34 -10.66 -0.62
CA PRO A 40 -7.69 -10.56 -0.07
C PRO A 40 -7.71 -11.04 1.37
N ILE A 41 -8.52 -10.36 2.18
CA ILE A 41 -8.80 -10.76 3.56
C ILE A 41 -10.31 -10.76 3.74
N GLU A 42 -10.76 -11.30 4.85
CA GLU A 42 -12.18 -11.20 5.19
C GLU A 42 -12.57 -9.74 5.32
N GLY A 43 -13.57 -9.32 4.56
CA GLY A 43 -14.10 -7.97 4.61
C GLY A 43 -13.34 -6.93 3.78
N GLY A 44 -12.33 -7.34 2.99
CA GLY A 44 -11.64 -6.35 2.18
C GLY A 44 -10.32 -6.85 1.57
N TRP A 45 -9.36 -5.95 1.55
CA TRP A 45 -8.04 -6.18 0.95
C TRP A 45 -6.95 -5.69 1.88
N GLN A 46 -5.81 -6.37 1.93
CA GLN A 46 -4.69 -5.96 2.77
C GLN A 46 -3.43 -5.80 1.92
N VAL A 47 -2.70 -4.72 2.20
CA VAL A 47 -1.39 -4.43 1.59
C VAL A 47 -0.34 -4.46 2.69
N ILE A 48 0.78 -5.13 2.43
CA ILE A 48 1.93 -5.13 3.32
C ILE A 48 3.12 -4.65 2.52
N ASP A 49 3.65 -3.51 2.89
CA ASP A 49 4.77 -2.87 2.23
C ASP A 49 5.94 -2.69 3.18
N PHE A 50 7.15 -2.83 2.61
CA PHE A 50 8.39 -2.48 3.31
C PHE A 50 8.97 -1.23 2.65
N TRP A 51 9.25 -0.22 3.45
CA TRP A 51 9.80 1.06 2.99
C TRP A 51 11.15 1.31 3.65
N GLU A 52 12.06 1.96 2.94
CA GLU A 52 13.38 2.28 3.50
C GLU A 52 13.28 3.23 4.70
N SER A 53 12.19 4.01 4.79
CA SER A 53 11.94 4.90 5.94
C SER A 53 10.47 5.31 5.98
N ARG A 54 10.02 5.81 7.12
CA ARG A 54 8.69 6.42 7.26
C ARG A 54 8.55 7.65 6.35
N GLN A 55 9.62 8.41 6.19
CA GLN A 55 9.61 9.58 5.31
C GLN A 55 9.34 9.20 3.86
N ALA A 56 9.91 8.09 3.38
CA ALA A 56 9.65 7.60 2.03
C ALA A 56 8.18 7.23 1.86
N TYR A 57 7.60 6.55 2.84
CA TYR A 57 6.18 6.22 2.86
C TYR A 57 5.32 7.50 2.80
N ASP A 58 5.60 8.47 3.66
CA ASP A 58 4.83 9.72 3.72
C ASP A 58 4.90 10.47 2.39
N ALA A 59 6.07 10.49 1.76
CA ALA A 59 6.27 11.16 0.47
C ALA A 59 5.48 10.50 -0.66
N ALA A 60 5.24 9.20 -0.58
CA ALA A 60 4.50 8.46 -1.59
C ALA A 60 2.98 8.59 -1.44
N MET A 61 2.48 8.93 -0.27
CA MET A 61 1.04 8.93 0.01
C MET A 61 0.21 9.87 -0.86
N PRO A 62 0.64 11.09 -1.20
CA PRO A 62 -0.12 11.93 -2.12
C PRO A 62 -0.35 11.29 -3.50
N VAL A 63 0.66 10.56 -4.01
CA VAL A 63 0.55 9.84 -5.29
C VAL A 63 -0.43 8.69 -5.16
N VAL A 64 -0.35 7.94 -4.07
CA VAL A 64 -1.25 6.81 -3.79
C VAL A 64 -2.70 7.29 -3.69
N GLN A 65 -2.95 8.36 -2.95
CA GLN A 65 -4.28 8.91 -2.79
C GLN A 65 -4.87 9.40 -4.12
N LYS A 66 -4.06 10.05 -4.94
CA LYS A 66 -4.49 10.49 -6.26
C LYS A 66 -4.83 9.31 -7.17
N ALA A 67 -4.08 8.23 -7.09
CA ALA A 67 -4.36 7.02 -7.86
C ALA A 67 -5.68 6.37 -7.43
N ILE A 68 -5.96 6.33 -6.13
CA ILE A 68 -7.22 5.81 -5.60
C ILE A 68 -8.40 6.64 -6.13
N GLU A 69 -8.29 7.96 -6.08
CA GLU A 69 -9.33 8.86 -6.60
C GLU A 69 -9.52 8.68 -8.11
N SER A 70 -8.42 8.61 -8.87
CA SER A 70 -8.47 8.46 -10.33
C SER A 70 -9.05 7.12 -10.75
N ALA A 71 -8.87 6.08 -9.95
CA ALA A 71 -9.45 4.77 -10.21
C ALA A 71 -10.94 4.71 -9.87
N GLY A 72 -11.47 5.73 -9.21
CA GLY A 72 -12.88 5.77 -8.79
C GLY A 72 -13.18 4.77 -7.67
N VAL A 73 -12.16 4.39 -6.90
CA VAL A 73 -12.30 3.40 -5.84
C VAL A 73 -12.61 4.12 -4.52
N THR A 74 -13.67 3.66 -3.85
CA THR A 74 -14.05 4.20 -2.53
C THR A 74 -14.12 3.07 -1.54
N PRO A 75 -13.21 3.01 -0.54
CA PRO A 75 -13.33 2.03 0.53
C PRO A 75 -14.62 2.22 1.31
N GLN A 76 -15.15 1.14 1.89
CA GLN A 76 -16.40 1.17 2.68
C GLN A 76 -16.22 1.81 4.05
N GLY A 77 -14.99 2.07 4.44
CA GLY A 77 -14.66 2.75 5.69
C GLY A 77 -13.24 3.27 5.63
N PRO A 78 -12.77 3.95 6.69
CA PRO A 78 -11.41 4.47 6.71
C PRO A 78 -10.40 3.32 6.68
N PRO A 79 -9.32 3.43 5.89
CA PRO A 79 -8.26 2.43 5.91
C PRO A 79 -7.63 2.33 7.29
N SER A 80 -7.29 1.11 7.70
CA SER A 80 -6.54 0.86 8.92
C SER A 80 -5.07 0.73 8.56
N VAL A 81 -4.21 1.46 9.24
CA VAL A 81 -2.76 1.45 8.98
C VAL A 81 -2.01 1.09 10.25
N GLU A 82 -1.15 0.08 10.15
CA GLU A 82 -0.28 -0.32 11.25
C GLU A 82 1.17 -0.22 10.78
N GLU A 83 2.03 0.33 11.63
CA GLU A 83 3.44 0.53 11.33
C GLU A 83 4.31 -0.27 12.30
N PHE A 84 5.33 -0.93 11.76
CA PHE A 84 6.30 -1.69 12.55
C PHE A 84 7.71 -1.33 12.13
N ALA A 85 8.59 -1.06 13.10
CA ALA A 85 10.01 -0.95 12.82
C ALA A 85 10.54 -2.35 12.48
N VAL A 86 11.24 -2.48 11.36
CA VAL A 86 11.73 -3.79 10.94
C VAL A 86 12.97 -4.15 11.74
N HIS A 87 12.93 -5.29 12.42
CA HIS A 87 14.07 -5.84 13.13
C HIS A 87 14.99 -6.61 12.18
N GLU A 88 14.40 -7.43 11.33
CA GLU A 88 15.14 -8.25 10.37
C GLU A 88 14.35 -8.40 9.08
N MET A 89 15.05 -8.30 7.96
CA MET A 89 14.49 -8.58 6.64
C MET A 89 15.51 -9.37 5.84
N PHE A 90 15.12 -10.56 5.42
CA PHE A 90 15.99 -11.46 4.66
C PHE A 90 15.57 -11.48 3.20
N ARG A 91 16.54 -11.33 2.31
CA ARG A 91 16.37 -11.50 0.87
C ARG A 91 17.27 -12.62 0.39
N PRO A 92 16.70 -13.74 -0.09
CA PRO A 92 17.51 -14.83 -0.64
C PRO A 92 18.26 -14.39 -1.89
#